data_411a48a99ff3bb5fca6f11742c5aae41
#
_entry.id   411a48a99ff3bb5fca6f11742c5aae41
#
_cell.length_a   1.000
_cell.length_b   1.000
_cell.length_c   1.000
_cell.angle_alpha   90.00
_cell.angle_beta   90.00
_cell.angle_gamma   90.00
#
_symmetry.space_group_name_H-M   'P 1'
#
loop_
_entity.id
_entity.type
_entity.pdbx_description
1 polymer ?
#
loop_
_entity_poly.entity_id
_entity_poly.type
_entity_poly.pdbx_seq_one_letter_code
_entity_poly.pdbx_strand_id
1 'polypeptide(L)'
;VVEAPGLAKVRLAEVVALLSLGTDLGLGQPMEHMIRACLLALRLADRLGFDDGERGTLYYSGLLAWVGCHTDAYEQAKWFGDDLSLKRDAHYGYDFGRSRQAAAFMLRNVGGPGRPLVERARVGVAFLGDGRRAIENLAENHYRATDELALRLRLSDEVRESLRQSYERWDGKGPYKLKGEEVALSSRLMNLADVVEVFQRTRGLEAAIGVARERSGTQFDPALVELFCERAPALFEELDSATGWAAVIDAEPSLGRELSEEEVDEALAAVGVFAELKSPWTMGHAAGVAALCAAVIDEVGLAAPEAALLRKASYVHDLGRLGVSNAIWDKRGPLSPSEVERVRLHPYLSERMLSFSSALAPIGALAVQHHERLDGSGYPRGLSGGMITPAARLLAAADVYQALTEPRPHRPARTREEAADIVRAEVSEGRLDSDAAGAVLRAAGHPVPRRRQGPMGLTAREVEVLRLLARGLSNKEIARQLVISPRPRAAMWRTSMPRPAPRTGRRQACSPSSTACSPTPTRRK
;
A
#
# COMPACT_ATOMS: atom_id res chain seq x y z
N VAL A 1 0.03 21.47 30.02
CA VAL A 1 0.76 20.64 29.05
C VAL A 1 -0.12 19.41 28.89
N VAL A 2 -0.93 19.38 27.84
CA VAL A 2 -1.64 18.16 27.45
C VAL A 2 -0.57 17.32 26.76
N GLU A 3 -0.21 16.19 27.34
CA GLU A 3 0.62 15.19 26.69
C GLU A 3 -0.06 14.85 25.36
N ALA A 4 0.66 15.01 24.25
CA ALA A 4 0.20 14.50 22.98
C ALA A 4 -0.06 12.98 23.16
N PRO A 5 -1.20 12.45 22.72
CA PRO A 5 -1.45 11.03 22.81
C PRO A 5 -0.31 10.32 22.10
N GLY A 6 0.47 9.51 22.84
CA GLY A 6 1.46 8.61 22.25
C GLY A 6 0.78 7.78 21.17
N LEU A 7 1.49 7.47 20.08
CA LEU A 7 0.98 6.53 19.08
C LEU A 7 0.52 5.27 19.83
N ALA A 8 -0.69 4.81 19.52
CA ALA A 8 -1.20 3.56 20.08
C ALA A 8 -0.18 2.45 19.80
N LYS A 9 -0.02 1.54 20.76
CA LYS A 9 0.94 0.44 20.61
C LYS A 9 0.52 -0.47 19.44
N VAL A 10 1.47 -0.80 18.60
CA VAL A 10 1.27 -1.68 17.44
C VAL A 10 1.52 -3.12 17.87
N ARG A 11 0.60 -4.02 17.56
CA ARG A 11 0.80 -5.47 17.76
C ARG A 11 1.44 -6.09 16.53
N LEU A 12 2.25 -7.16 16.72
CA LEU A 12 2.80 -7.93 15.60
C LEU A 12 1.70 -8.45 14.67
N ALA A 13 0.58 -8.89 15.23
CA ALA A 13 -0.60 -9.33 14.48
C ALA A 13 -1.11 -8.29 13.49
N GLU A 14 -1.09 -7.00 13.85
CA GLU A 14 -1.53 -5.92 12.98
C GLU A 14 -0.62 -5.73 11.76
N VAL A 15 0.71 -5.89 11.94
CA VAL A 15 1.66 -5.83 10.84
C VAL A 15 1.51 -7.03 9.91
N VAL A 16 1.32 -8.23 10.47
CA VAL A 16 1.13 -9.44 9.66
C VAL A 16 -0.22 -9.43 8.93
N ALA A 17 -1.27 -8.97 9.58
CA ALA A 17 -2.58 -8.76 8.93
C ALA A 17 -2.51 -7.67 7.85
N LEU A 18 -1.74 -6.59 8.05
CA LEU A 18 -1.48 -5.58 7.00
C LEU A 18 -0.82 -6.19 5.76
N LEU A 19 0.17 -7.07 5.94
CA LEU A 19 0.82 -7.80 4.84
C LEU A 19 -0.17 -8.69 4.10
N SER A 20 -1.10 -9.34 4.80
CA SER A 20 -2.14 -10.17 4.17
C SER A 20 -3.07 -9.35 3.28
N LEU A 21 -3.46 -8.13 3.70
CA LEU A 21 -4.25 -7.21 2.87
C LEU A 21 -3.50 -6.81 1.58
N GLY A 22 -2.18 -6.57 1.70
CA GLY A 22 -1.33 -6.31 0.54
C GLY A 22 -1.22 -7.52 -0.38
N THR A 23 -1.14 -8.71 0.18
CA THR A 23 -1.13 -9.98 -0.54
C THR A 23 -2.43 -10.17 -1.32
N ASP A 24 -3.58 -9.94 -0.71
CA ASP A 24 -4.89 -10.01 -1.37
C ASP A 24 -4.94 -9.13 -2.63
N LEU A 25 -4.52 -7.87 -2.50
CA LEU A 25 -4.47 -6.95 -3.65
C LEU A 25 -3.56 -7.48 -4.75
N GLY A 26 -2.39 -7.98 -4.39
CA GLY A 26 -1.42 -8.53 -5.32
C GLY A 26 -1.82 -9.86 -5.95
N LEU A 27 -2.76 -10.58 -5.37
CA LEU A 27 -3.42 -11.78 -5.92
C LEU A 27 -4.69 -11.45 -6.72
N GLY A 28 -5.05 -10.15 -6.81
CA GLY A 28 -6.30 -9.74 -7.45
C GLY A 28 -7.55 -10.17 -6.69
N GLN A 29 -7.42 -10.40 -5.38
CA GLN A 29 -8.50 -10.70 -4.46
C GLN A 29 -8.97 -9.42 -3.74
N PRO A 30 -10.21 -9.35 -3.25
CA PRO A 30 -10.63 -8.29 -2.36
C PRO A 30 -9.84 -8.36 -1.05
N MET A 31 -9.56 -7.22 -0.44
CA MET A 31 -8.97 -7.15 0.89
C MET A 31 -9.77 -8.00 1.88
N GLU A 32 -9.08 -8.57 2.88
CA GLU A 32 -9.61 -9.48 3.91
C GLU A 32 -9.86 -10.93 3.45
N HIS A 33 -9.55 -11.31 2.18
CA HIS A 33 -9.65 -12.70 1.77
C HIS A 33 -8.75 -13.62 2.60
N MET A 34 -7.46 -13.29 2.75
CA MET A 34 -6.52 -14.08 3.57
C MET A 34 -6.91 -14.09 5.05
N ILE A 35 -7.46 -12.99 5.55
CA ILE A 35 -8.01 -12.91 6.91
C ILE A 35 -9.15 -13.91 7.09
N ARG A 36 -10.10 -13.95 6.16
CA ARG A 36 -11.22 -14.89 6.18
C ARG A 36 -10.77 -16.35 6.07
N ALA A 37 -9.80 -16.62 5.18
CA ALA A 37 -9.22 -17.96 5.02
C ALA A 37 -8.50 -18.42 6.29
N CYS A 38 -7.72 -17.53 6.92
CA CYS A 38 -7.04 -17.81 8.19
C CYS A 38 -8.05 -18.10 9.32
N LEU A 39 -9.09 -17.27 9.47
CA LEU A 39 -10.15 -17.51 10.46
C LEU A 39 -10.88 -18.83 10.23
N LEU A 40 -11.15 -19.19 8.97
CA LEU A 40 -11.75 -20.48 8.61
C LEU A 40 -10.83 -21.66 8.99
N ALA A 41 -9.53 -21.53 8.69
CA ALA A 41 -8.53 -22.55 9.05
C ALA A 41 -8.43 -22.73 10.57
N LEU A 42 -8.44 -21.64 11.35
CA LEU A 42 -8.44 -21.68 12.81
C LEU A 42 -9.68 -22.39 13.38
N ARG A 43 -10.87 -22.14 12.81
CA ARG A 43 -12.09 -22.85 13.23
C ARG A 43 -12.04 -24.35 12.95
N LEU A 44 -11.42 -24.76 11.84
CA LEU A 44 -11.16 -26.17 11.58
C LEU A 44 -10.14 -26.75 12.57
N ALA A 45 -9.09 -25.98 12.88
CA ALA A 45 -8.08 -26.38 13.87
C ALA A 45 -8.66 -26.57 15.28
N ASP A 46 -9.62 -25.73 15.68
CA ASP A 46 -10.34 -25.87 16.96
C ASP A 46 -11.06 -27.22 17.07
N ARG A 47 -11.59 -27.74 15.96
CA ARG A 47 -12.27 -29.03 15.92
C ARG A 47 -11.30 -30.22 15.92
N LEU A 48 -10.05 -29.96 15.60
CA LEU A 48 -8.95 -30.93 15.66
C LEU A 48 -8.20 -30.89 16.98
N GLY A 49 -8.53 -29.94 17.88
CA GLY A 49 -7.95 -29.83 19.22
C GLY A 49 -6.54 -29.24 19.23
N PHE A 50 -6.24 -28.31 18.31
CA PHE A 50 -4.96 -27.58 18.30
C PHE A 50 -4.71 -26.86 19.63
N ASP A 51 -3.49 -26.97 20.13
CA ASP A 51 -3.03 -26.12 21.21
C ASP A 51 -2.69 -24.69 20.77
N ASP A 52 -2.35 -23.81 21.73
CA ASP A 52 -2.06 -22.40 21.43
C ASP A 52 -0.82 -22.22 20.55
N GLY A 53 0.20 -23.12 20.65
CA GLY A 53 1.39 -23.08 19.81
C GLY A 53 1.09 -23.47 18.37
N GLU A 54 0.34 -24.54 18.17
CA GLU A 54 -0.14 -25.00 16.86
C GLU A 54 -1.05 -23.95 16.21
N ARG A 55 -1.96 -23.35 16.99
CA ARG A 55 -2.80 -22.23 16.55
C ARG A 55 -1.97 -21.02 16.15
N GLY A 56 -0.93 -20.68 16.91
CA GLY A 56 0.00 -19.60 16.59
C GLY A 56 0.73 -19.84 15.27
N THR A 57 1.22 -21.07 15.07
CA THR A 57 1.85 -21.48 13.82
C THR A 57 0.89 -21.34 12.64
N LEU A 58 -0.33 -21.85 12.77
CA LEU A 58 -1.36 -21.73 11.72
C LEU A 58 -1.75 -20.28 11.45
N TYR A 59 -1.92 -19.47 12.50
CA TYR A 59 -2.29 -18.06 12.40
C TYR A 59 -1.28 -17.26 11.57
N TYR A 60 -0.01 -17.27 11.98
CA TYR A 60 1.02 -16.50 11.30
C TYR A 60 1.37 -17.06 9.92
N SER A 61 1.47 -18.37 9.78
CA SER A 61 1.71 -18.98 8.47
C SER A 61 0.53 -18.80 7.53
N GLY A 62 -0.70 -18.84 8.03
CA GLY A 62 -1.90 -18.61 7.25
C GLY A 62 -1.99 -17.21 6.65
N LEU A 63 -1.73 -16.18 7.46
CA LEU A 63 -1.76 -14.78 6.99
C LEU A 63 -0.62 -14.45 6.01
N LEU A 64 0.50 -15.17 6.07
CA LEU A 64 1.68 -14.95 5.23
C LEU A 64 1.83 -15.96 4.07
N ALA A 65 0.93 -16.92 3.92
CA ALA A 65 1.08 -18.06 3.02
C ALA A 65 1.47 -17.68 1.58
N TRP A 66 0.91 -16.61 1.06
CA TRP A 66 1.10 -16.19 -0.34
C TRP A 66 1.89 -14.89 -0.51
N VAL A 67 2.50 -14.40 0.56
CA VAL A 67 3.33 -13.17 0.54
C VAL A 67 4.41 -13.25 -0.55
N GLY A 68 5.08 -14.40 -0.70
CA GLY A 68 6.11 -14.61 -1.72
C GLY A 68 5.63 -14.51 -3.18
N CYS A 69 4.32 -14.66 -3.45
CA CYS A 69 3.76 -14.58 -4.80
C CYS A 69 3.99 -13.24 -5.53
N HIS A 70 4.41 -12.20 -4.80
CA HIS A 70 4.71 -10.89 -5.40
C HIS A 70 6.03 -10.85 -6.15
N THR A 71 6.97 -11.72 -5.81
CA THR A 71 8.32 -11.76 -6.42
C THR A 71 8.31 -12.02 -7.91
N ASP A 72 7.27 -12.71 -8.40
CA ASP A 72 7.16 -13.08 -9.82
C ASP A 72 6.29 -12.14 -10.64
N ALA A 73 5.71 -11.10 -10.04
CA ALA A 73 4.77 -10.22 -10.72
C ALA A 73 5.36 -9.63 -12.01
N TYR A 74 6.66 -9.28 -11.99
CA TYR A 74 7.38 -8.79 -13.17
C TYR A 74 7.46 -9.84 -14.28
N GLU A 75 7.89 -11.06 -13.97
CA GLU A 75 7.99 -12.15 -14.96
C GLU A 75 6.60 -12.58 -15.44
N GLN A 76 5.62 -12.64 -14.57
CA GLN A 76 4.24 -12.96 -14.95
C GLN A 76 3.65 -11.90 -15.88
N ALA A 77 3.86 -10.62 -15.61
CA ALA A 77 3.43 -9.54 -16.51
C ALA A 77 4.12 -9.63 -17.87
N LYS A 78 5.39 -9.97 -17.91
CA LYS A 78 6.17 -10.17 -19.15
C LYS A 78 5.60 -11.29 -20.02
N TRP A 79 5.33 -12.46 -19.43
CA TRP A 79 4.96 -13.66 -20.15
C TRP A 79 3.46 -13.82 -20.40
N PHE A 80 2.63 -13.34 -19.45
CA PHE A 80 1.20 -13.58 -19.43
C PHE A 80 0.35 -12.31 -19.54
N GLY A 81 0.95 -11.12 -19.45
CA GLY A 81 0.24 -9.85 -19.48
C GLY A 81 -0.13 -9.34 -18.08
N ASP A 82 -1.41 -9.26 -17.73
CA ASP A 82 -1.86 -8.77 -16.42
C ASP A 82 -1.60 -9.81 -15.31
N ASP A 83 -0.62 -9.53 -14.45
CA ASP A 83 -0.21 -10.40 -13.33
C ASP A 83 -1.31 -10.59 -12.29
N LEU A 84 -2.14 -9.57 -12.02
CA LEU A 84 -3.23 -9.66 -11.04
C LEU A 84 -4.35 -10.58 -11.53
N SER A 85 -4.78 -10.40 -12.78
CA SER A 85 -5.79 -11.26 -13.39
C SER A 85 -5.29 -12.69 -13.51
N LEU A 86 -4.01 -12.86 -13.89
CA LEU A 86 -3.39 -14.17 -13.99
C LEU A 86 -3.39 -14.91 -12.65
N LYS A 87 -2.95 -14.27 -11.58
CA LYS A 87 -2.87 -14.90 -10.25
C LYS A 87 -4.25 -15.30 -9.75
N ARG A 88 -5.24 -14.39 -9.89
CA ARG A 88 -6.62 -14.70 -9.51
C ARG A 88 -7.15 -15.92 -10.25
N ASP A 89 -6.95 -16.00 -11.57
CA ASP A 89 -7.49 -17.07 -12.40
C ASP A 89 -6.68 -18.36 -12.25
N ALA A 90 -5.33 -18.28 -12.09
CA ALA A 90 -4.46 -19.42 -11.95
C ALA A 90 -4.66 -20.14 -10.61
N HIS A 91 -4.57 -19.39 -9.52
CA HIS A 91 -4.51 -19.94 -8.17
C HIS A 91 -5.78 -20.71 -7.79
N TYR A 92 -6.93 -20.23 -8.19
CA TYR A 92 -8.21 -20.81 -7.82
C TYR A 92 -8.89 -21.60 -8.95
N GLY A 93 -8.69 -21.19 -10.20
CA GLY A 93 -9.38 -21.75 -11.36
C GLY A 93 -8.82 -23.06 -11.89
N TYR A 94 -7.57 -23.41 -11.58
CA TYR A 94 -6.88 -24.58 -12.15
C TYR A 94 -6.24 -25.45 -11.06
N ASP A 95 -6.32 -26.77 -11.26
CA ASP A 95 -5.53 -27.74 -10.50
C ASP A 95 -4.25 -28.08 -11.29
N PHE A 96 -3.14 -27.43 -10.95
CA PHE A 96 -1.85 -27.63 -11.61
C PHE A 96 -1.25 -29.03 -11.41
N GLY A 97 -1.74 -29.80 -10.45
CA GLY A 97 -1.41 -31.23 -10.31
C GLY A 97 -2.00 -32.10 -11.43
N ARG A 98 -2.94 -31.56 -12.23
CA ARG A 98 -3.55 -32.22 -13.39
C ARG A 98 -2.94 -31.67 -14.68
N SER A 99 -2.10 -32.46 -15.36
CA SER A 99 -1.36 -32.03 -16.55
C SER A 99 -2.24 -31.39 -17.64
N ARG A 100 -3.49 -31.86 -17.82
CA ARG A 100 -4.44 -31.29 -18.79
C ARG A 100 -4.87 -29.87 -18.42
N GLN A 101 -5.11 -29.60 -17.14
CA GLN A 101 -5.48 -28.26 -16.67
C GLN A 101 -4.28 -27.30 -16.75
N ALA A 102 -3.08 -27.75 -16.37
CA ALA A 102 -1.86 -26.99 -16.54
C ALA A 102 -1.59 -26.62 -18.02
N ALA A 103 -1.75 -27.58 -18.93
CA ALA A 103 -1.61 -27.34 -20.37
C ALA A 103 -2.66 -26.36 -20.91
N ALA A 104 -3.92 -26.51 -20.51
CA ALA A 104 -5.01 -25.60 -20.90
C ALA A 104 -4.75 -24.16 -20.40
N PHE A 105 -4.28 -24.01 -19.16
CA PHE A 105 -3.86 -22.71 -18.60
C PHE A 105 -2.75 -22.07 -19.43
N MET A 106 -1.70 -22.82 -19.74
CA MET A 106 -0.56 -22.31 -20.54
C MET A 106 -1.01 -21.87 -21.94
N LEU A 107 -1.77 -22.72 -22.65
CA LEU A 107 -2.28 -22.39 -23.99
C LEU A 107 -3.15 -21.14 -24.00
N ARG A 108 -3.95 -20.92 -22.95
CA ARG A 108 -4.84 -19.77 -22.85
C ARG A 108 -4.10 -18.48 -22.54
N ASN A 109 -3.12 -18.52 -21.64
CA ASN A 109 -2.56 -17.32 -21.00
C ASN A 109 -1.17 -16.91 -21.54
N VAL A 110 -0.34 -17.85 -22.06
CA VAL A 110 0.96 -17.49 -22.61
C VAL A 110 0.81 -16.50 -23.77
N GLY A 111 1.62 -15.46 -23.72
CA GLY A 111 1.58 -14.35 -24.67
C GLY A 111 0.60 -13.24 -24.30
N GLY A 112 -0.24 -13.41 -23.26
CA GLY A 112 -1.22 -12.42 -22.80
C GLY A 112 -2.47 -12.36 -23.71
N PRO A 113 -3.66 -12.69 -23.21
CA PRO A 113 -4.89 -12.80 -24.03
C PRO A 113 -5.31 -11.49 -24.72
N GLY A 114 -4.85 -10.33 -24.23
CA GLY A 114 -5.15 -9.02 -24.83
C GLY A 114 -4.19 -8.57 -25.94
N ARG A 115 -3.13 -9.35 -26.26
CA ARG A 115 -2.14 -8.99 -27.28
C ARG A 115 -2.52 -9.51 -28.66
N PRO A 116 -2.08 -8.86 -29.76
CA PRO A 116 -2.24 -9.37 -31.12
C PRO A 116 -1.63 -10.77 -31.28
N LEU A 117 -2.22 -11.61 -32.15
CA LEU A 117 -1.81 -13.01 -32.32
C LEU A 117 -0.32 -13.18 -32.68
N VAL A 118 0.24 -12.29 -33.50
CA VAL A 118 1.66 -12.31 -33.89
C VAL A 118 2.56 -12.07 -32.68
N GLU A 119 2.18 -11.12 -31.84
CA GLU A 119 2.93 -10.82 -30.61
C GLU A 119 2.82 -11.97 -29.60
N ARG A 120 1.62 -12.55 -29.45
CA ARG A 120 1.42 -13.74 -28.62
C ARG A 120 2.28 -14.91 -29.07
N ALA A 121 2.35 -15.18 -30.36
CA ALA A 121 3.18 -16.23 -30.92
C ALA A 121 4.68 -15.97 -30.64
N ARG A 122 5.15 -14.73 -30.83
CA ARG A 122 6.53 -14.32 -30.51
C ARG A 122 6.87 -14.52 -29.03
N VAL A 123 5.99 -14.07 -28.13
CA VAL A 123 6.18 -14.26 -26.69
C VAL A 123 6.12 -15.74 -26.33
N GLY A 124 5.24 -16.53 -26.95
CA GLY A 124 5.14 -17.97 -26.74
C GLY A 124 6.42 -18.72 -27.12
N VAL A 125 7.05 -18.37 -28.25
CA VAL A 125 8.34 -18.94 -28.65
C VAL A 125 9.45 -18.57 -27.66
N ALA A 126 9.53 -17.29 -27.24
CA ALA A 126 10.50 -16.86 -26.25
C ALA A 126 10.29 -17.54 -24.89
N PHE A 127 9.04 -17.77 -24.50
CA PHE A 127 8.68 -18.49 -23.28
C PHE A 127 9.18 -19.93 -23.25
N LEU A 128 9.16 -20.64 -24.37
CA LEU A 128 9.69 -22.02 -24.47
C LEU A 128 11.21 -22.09 -24.19
N GLY A 129 11.95 -21.00 -24.45
CA GLY A 129 13.37 -20.91 -24.12
C GLY A 129 13.64 -20.51 -22.66
N ASP A 130 13.16 -19.35 -22.26
CA ASP A 130 13.52 -18.71 -21.00
C ASP A 130 12.46 -18.84 -19.89
N GLY A 131 11.17 -18.89 -20.27
CA GLY A 131 10.06 -18.87 -19.33
C GLY A 131 9.95 -20.14 -18.49
N ARG A 132 10.40 -21.28 -19.03
CA ARG A 132 10.38 -22.55 -18.29
C ARG A 132 11.26 -22.51 -17.06
N ARG A 133 12.49 -21.96 -17.18
CA ARG A 133 13.40 -21.81 -16.04
C ARG A 133 12.87 -20.87 -14.96
N ALA A 134 12.18 -19.80 -15.38
CA ALA A 134 11.55 -18.88 -14.44
C ALA A 134 10.49 -19.57 -13.59
N ILE A 135 9.70 -20.50 -14.17
CA ILE A 135 8.68 -21.28 -13.45
C ILE A 135 9.32 -22.34 -12.54
N GLU A 136 10.39 -23.00 -12.96
CA GLU A 136 11.02 -24.06 -12.18
C GLU A 136 11.55 -23.57 -10.82
N ASN A 137 11.96 -22.30 -10.71
CA ASN A 137 12.47 -21.70 -9.47
C ASN A 137 11.40 -20.91 -8.68
N LEU A 138 10.16 -20.90 -9.14
CA LEU A 138 9.10 -20.07 -8.59
C LEU A 138 8.87 -20.31 -7.10
N ALA A 139 8.65 -21.55 -6.70
CA ALA A 139 8.36 -21.91 -5.32
C ALA A 139 9.52 -21.58 -4.36
N GLU A 140 10.75 -21.81 -4.80
CA GLU A 140 11.94 -21.49 -4.01
C GLU A 140 12.12 -19.98 -3.83
N ASN A 141 11.88 -19.18 -4.89
CA ASN A 141 11.95 -17.73 -4.80
C ASN A 141 10.86 -17.17 -3.86
N HIS A 142 9.65 -17.73 -3.95
CA HIS A 142 8.55 -17.37 -3.05
C HIS A 142 8.91 -17.66 -1.60
N TYR A 143 9.40 -18.88 -1.34
CA TYR A 143 9.81 -19.27 0.01
C TYR A 143 10.89 -18.36 0.55
N ARG A 144 11.97 -18.09 -0.20
CA ARG A 144 13.07 -17.23 0.26
C ARG A 144 12.60 -15.83 0.62
N ALA A 145 11.73 -15.23 -0.20
CA ALA A 145 11.19 -13.91 0.10
C ALA A 145 10.30 -13.92 1.36
N THR A 146 9.48 -14.96 1.51
CA THR A 146 8.62 -15.13 2.68
C THR A 146 9.42 -15.42 3.94
N ASP A 147 10.46 -16.26 3.86
CA ASP A 147 11.35 -16.64 4.96
C ASP A 147 12.15 -15.41 5.47
N GLU A 148 12.70 -14.61 4.56
CA GLU A 148 13.39 -13.36 4.92
C GLU A 148 12.46 -12.38 5.65
N LEU A 149 11.21 -12.27 5.19
CA LEU A 149 10.20 -11.45 5.86
C LEU A 149 9.85 -12.01 7.24
N ALA A 150 9.65 -13.32 7.35
CA ALA A 150 9.35 -14.00 8.62
C ALA A 150 10.49 -13.83 9.64
N LEU A 151 11.75 -13.91 9.19
CA LEU A 151 12.93 -13.63 10.00
C LEU A 151 12.96 -12.20 10.54
N ARG A 152 12.69 -11.20 9.68
CA ARG A 152 12.63 -9.78 10.09
C ARG A 152 11.51 -9.51 11.08
N LEU A 153 10.40 -10.22 10.97
CA LEU A 153 9.29 -10.17 11.91
C LEU A 153 9.52 -11.03 13.16
N ARG A 154 10.67 -11.73 13.24
CA ARG A 154 11.07 -12.60 14.36
C ARG A 154 10.03 -13.69 14.64
N LEU A 155 9.48 -14.28 13.58
CA LEU A 155 8.57 -15.41 13.66
C LEU A 155 9.34 -16.72 13.95
N SER A 156 8.67 -17.69 14.57
CA SER A 156 9.29 -18.95 14.98
C SER A 156 9.68 -19.85 13.79
N ASP A 157 10.54 -20.83 14.04
CA ASP A 157 10.97 -21.79 13.04
C ASP A 157 9.82 -22.69 12.57
N GLU A 158 8.82 -22.98 13.43
CA GLU A 158 7.62 -23.73 13.09
C GLU A 158 6.76 -22.98 12.07
N VAL A 159 6.60 -21.65 12.25
CA VAL A 159 5.91 -20.79 11.27
C VAL A 159 6.66 -20.79 9.94
N ARG A 160 7.98 -20.65 9.96
CA ARG A 160 8.82 -20.64 8.77
C ARG A 160 8.77 -21.98 8.02
N GLU A 161 8.81 -23.11 8.73
CA GLU A 161 8.66 -24.43 8.11
C GLU A 161 7.26 -24.63 7.52
N SER A 162 6.20 -24.17 8.19
CA SER A 162 4.84 -24.18 7.62
C SER A 162 4.75 -23.33 6.34
N LEU A 163 5.36 -22.16 6.32
CA LEU A 163 5.43 -21.29 5.13
C LEU A 163 6.20 -21.94 3.97
N ARG A 164 7.27 -22.66 4.25
CA ARG A 164 8.02 -23.43 3.24
C ARG A 164 7.14 -24.44 2.52
N GLN A 165 6.17 -25.02 3.24
CA GLN A 165 5.29 -26.07 2.75
C GLN A 165 3.97 -25.51 2.16
N SER A 166 3.79 -24.21 2.02
CA SER A 166 2.53 -23.60 1.54
C SER A 166 2.10 -24.08 0.15
N TYR A 167 3.05 -24.48 -0.70
CA TYR A 167 2.77 -25.00 -2.06
C TYR A 167 2.71 -26.52 -2.13
N GLU A 168 2.86 -27.23 -1.00
CA GLU A 168 2.78 -28.69 -0.97
C GLU A 168 1.34 -29.17 -1.17
N ARG A 169 1.23 -30.39 -1.65
CA ARG A 169 -0.01 -31.04 -2.01
C ARG A 169 -0.08 -32.41 -1.37
N TRP A 170 -1.29 -32.86 -1.04
CA TRP A 170 -1.49 -34.19 -0.47
C TRP A 170 -0.94 -35.33 -1.34
N ASP A 171 -1.03 -35.18 -2.68
CA ASP A 171 -0.58 -36.20 -3.64
C ASP A 171 0.94 -36.24 -3.89
N GLY A 172 1.72 -35.39 -3.23
CA GLY A 172 3.19 -35.30 -3.38
C GLY A 172 3.65 -34.64 -4.68
N LYS A 173 2.78 -33.89 -5.36
CA LYS A 173 3.13 -33.15 -6.59
C LYS A 173 3.51 -31.70 -6.30
N GLY A 174 3.75 -31.34 -5.04
CA GLY A 174 4.29 -30.07 -4.63
C GLY A 174 5.78 -29.92 -4.94
N PRO A 175 6.37 -28.74 -4.65
CA PRO A 175 7.77 -28.43 -4.94
C PRO A 175 8.77 -29.37 -4.27
N TYR A 176 8.57 -29.65 -2.99
CA TYR A 176 9.46 -30.49 -2.17
C TYR A 176 9.03 -31.96 -2.14
N LYS A 177 7.90 -32.29 -2.83
CA LYS A 177 7.36 -33.67 -2.99
C LYS A 177 6.97 -34.34 -1.69
N LEU A 178 6.67 -33.57 -0.65
CA LEU A 178 6.09 -34.09 0.59
C LEU A 178 4.70 -34.65 0.29
N LYS A 179 4.36 -35.79 0.89
CA LYS A 179 3.13 -36.50 0.58
C LYS A 179 2.35 -36.83 1.84
N GLY A 180 1.04 -36.65 1.77
CA GLY A 180 0.16 -37.01 2.86
C GLY A 180 0.47 -36.26 4.14
N GLU A 181 0.68 -37.00 5.21
CA GLU A 181 0.97 -36.46 6.55
C GLU A 181 2.40 -35.90 6.71
N GLU A 182 3.28 -36.07 5.73
CA GLU A 182 4.58 -35.38 5.71
C GLU A 182 4.41 -33.86 5.56
N VAL A 183 3.28 -33.42 4.98
CA VAL A 183 2.94 -31.99 4.87
C VAL A 183 2.40 -31.50 6.21
N ALA A 184 2.93 -30.41 6.73
CA ALA A 184 2.49 -29.80 7.97
C ALA A 184 0.97 -29.60 8.00
N LEU A 185 0.33 -29.94 9.12
CA LEU A 185 -1.13 -29.86 9.25
C LEU A 185 -1.63 -28.43 9.08
N SER A 186 -0.88 -27.42 9.55
CA SER A 186 -1.15 -25.99 9.32
C SER A 186 -1.20 -25.65 7.83
N SER A 187 -0.26 -26.14 7.02
CA SER A 187 -0.23 -25.90 5.58
C SER A 187 -1.39 -26.61 4.87
N ARG A 188 -1.74 -27.84 5.29
CA ARG A 188 -2.90 -28.59 4.74
C ARG A 188 -4.22 -27.86 5.02
N LEU A 189 -4.40 -27.36 6.25
CA LEU A 189 -5.58 -26.58 6.65
C LEU A 189 -5.69 -25.29 5.86
N MET A 190 -4.59 -24.53 5.76
CA MET A 190 -4.60 -23.26 5.06
C MET A 190 -4.87 -23.43 3.57
N ASN A 191 -4.28 -24.42 2.91
CA ASN A 191 -4.53 -24.73 1.50
C ASN A 191 -6.01 -25.06 1.20
N LEU A 192 -6.67 -25.79 2.10
CA LEU A 192 -8.09 -26.05 1.98
C LEU A 192 -8.92 -24.78 2.20
N ALA A 193 -8.66 -24.07 3.31
CA ALA A 193 -9.43 -22.88 3.72
C ALA A 193 -9.36 -21.76 2.66
N ASP A 194 -8.18 -21.52 2.11
CA ASP A 194 -7.94 -20.51 1.06
C ASP A 194 -8.82 -20.75 -0.17
N VAL A 195 -8.82 -21.96 -0.71
CA VAL A 195 -9.58 -22.29 -1.91
C VAL A 195 -11.09 -22.29 -1.64
N VAL A 196 -11.55 -22.91 -0.54
CA VAL A 196 -12.98 -23.01 -0.28
C VAL A 196 -13.61 -21.66 0.07
N GLU A 197 -12.83 -20.72 0.66
CA GLU A 197 -13.27 -19.34 0.90
C GLU A 197 -13.59 -18.63 -0.42
N VAL A 198 -12.69 -18.70 -1.40
CA VAL A 198 -12.90 -18.05 -2.70
C VAL A 198 -14.13 -18.65 -3.41
N PHE A 199 -14.27 -19.96 -3.39
CA PHE A 199 -15.42 -20.61 -4.03
C PHE A 199 -16.74 -20.27 -3.33
N GLN A 200 -16.75 -20.24 -2.00
CA GLN A 200 -17.95 -19.83 -1.25
C GLN A 200 -18.32 -18.38 -1.57
N ARG A 201 -17.38 -17.47 -1.48
CA ARG A 201 -17.60 -16.04 -1.71
C ARG A 201 -18.04 -15.71 -3.13
N THR A 202 -17.52 -16.45 -4.13
CA THR A 202 -17.79 -16.15 -5.55
C THR A 202 -18.92 -16.97 -6.16
N ARG A 203 -19.21 -18.16 -5.62
CA ARG A 203 -20.13 -19.15 -6.23
C ARG A 203 -21.05 -19.83 -5.22
N GLY A 204 -20.93 -19.49 -3.93
CA GLY A 204 -21.77 -20.03 -2.86
C GLY A 204 -21.27 -21.36 -2.26
N LEU A 205 -21.95 -21.79 -1.21
CA LEU A 205 -21.57 -22.92 -0.35
C LEU A 205 -21.41 -24.24 -1.11
N GLU A 206 -22.35 -24.54 -1.99
CA GLU A 206 -22.31 -25.78 -2.78
C GLU A 206 -21.07 -25.88 -3.67
N ALA A 207 -20.61 -24.74 -4.21
CA ALA A 207 -19.40 -24.68 -5.01
C ALA A 207 -18.14 -24.90 -4.15
N ALA A 208 -18.12 -24.38 -2.92
CA ALA A 208 -17.03 -24.62 -1.96
C ALA A 208 -16.94 -26.11 -1.58
N ILE A 209 -18.06 -26.75 -1.26
CA ILE A 209 -18.13 -28.19 -0.96
C ILE A 209 -17.73 -29.00 -2.22
N GLY A 210 -18.20 -28.58 -3.39
CA GLY A 210 -17.90 -29.24 -4.66
C GLY A 210 -16.40 -29.26 -4.97
N VAL A 211 -15.70 -28.12 -4.85
CA VAL A 211 -14.25 -28.03 -5.12
C VAL A 211 -13.44 -28.81 -4.07
N ALA A 212 -13.85 -28.76 -2.81
CA ALA A 212 -13.19 -29.54 -1.75
C ALA A 212 -13.22 -31.04 -2.08
N ARG A 213 -14.40 -31.58 -2.42
CA ARG A 213 -14.56 -32.99 -2.81
C ARG A 213 -13.82 -33.34 -4.10
N GLU A 214 -13.88 -32.47 -5.11
CA GLU A 214 -13.18 -32.69 -6.39
C GLU A 214 -11.68 -32.84 -6.23
N ARG A 215 -11.09 -32.07 -5.29
CA ARG A 215 -9.63 -32.03 -5.07
C ARG A 215 -9.17 -32.87 -3.87
N SER A 216 -10.09 -33.60 -3.22
CA SER A 216 -9.79 -34.54 -2.13
C SER A 216 -8.83 -35.64 -2.58
N GLY A 217 -7.85 -35.99 -1.75
CA GLY A 217 -6.82 -37.01 -2.05
C GLY A 217 -5.81 -36.59 -3.13
N THR A 218 -5.97 -35.42 -3.71
CA THR A 218 -5.02 -34.85 -4.68
C THR A 218 -4.36 -33.58 -4.13
N GLN A 219 -5.05 -32.47 -4.17
CA GLN A 219 -4.57 -31.22 -3.59
C GLN A 219 -4.76 -31.22 -2.07
N PHE A 220 -5.93 -31.68 -1.59
CA PHE A 220 -6.35 -31.58 -0.21
C PHE A 220 -6.32 -32.92 0.50
N ASP A 221 -6.08 -32.86 1.80
CA ASP A 221 -6.17 -33.96 2.74
C ASP A 221 -7.63 -34.47 2.83
N PRO A 222 -7.89 -35.78 2.55
CA PRO A 222 -9.24 -36.33 2.59
C PRO A 222 -9.95 -36.17 3.94
N ALA A 223 -9.24 -36.31 5.06
CA ALA A 223 -9.82 -36.20 6.38
C ALA A 223 -10.26 -34.74 6.67
N LEU A 224 -9.46 -33.77 6.25
CA LEU A 224 -9.83 -32.35 6.37
C LEU A 224 -10.99 -31.96 5.47
N VAL A 225 -11.08 -32.56 4.27
CA VAL A 225 -12.22 -32.35 3.35
C VAL A 225 -13.49 -32.93 3.95
N GLU A 226 -13.45 -34.10 4.56
CA GLU A 226 -14.61 -34.72 5.22
C GLU A 226 -15.09 -33.82 6.37
N LEU A 227 -14.20 -33.43 7.29
CA LEU A 227 -14.49 -32.50 8.40
C LEU A 227 -15.10 -31.19 7.89
N PHE A 228 -14.50 -30.58 6.85
CA PHE A 228 -15.01 -29.36 6.26
C PHE A 228 -16.43 -29.55 5.69
N CYS A 229 -16.65 -30.58 4.86
CA CYS A 229 -17.93 -30.81 4.21
C CYS A 229 -19.08 -31.09 5.19
N GLU A 230 -18.79 -31.74 6.33
CA GLU A 230 -19.78 -31.96 7.38
C GLU A 230 -20.17 -30.68 8.12
N ARG A 231 -19.25 -29.74 8.24
CA ARG A 231 -19.41 -28.52 9.06
C ARG A 231 -19.50 -27.23 8.25
N ALA A 232 -19.39 -27.27 6.93
CA ALA A 232 -19.29 -26.09 6.08
C ALA A 232 -20.39 -25.04 6.32
N PRO A 233 -21.69 -25.38 6.45
CA PRO A 233 -22.71 -24.38 6.73
C PRO A 233 -22.43 -23.58 8.03
N ALA A 234 -22.15 -24.29 9.14
CA ALA A 234 -21.88 -23.67 10.42
C ALA A 234 -20.56 -22.88 10.42
N LEU A 235 -19.52 -23.38 9.77
CA LEU A 235 -18.23 -22.70 9.66
C LEU A 235 -18.35 -21.36 8.94
N PHE A 236 -19.13 -21.27 7.85
CA PHE A 236 -19.33 -20.03 7.14
C PHE A 236 -20.31 -19.09 7.84
N GLU A 237 -21.34 -19.59 8.52
CA GLU A 237 -22.21 -18.77 9.38
C GLU A 237 -21.40 -18.11 10.51
N GLU A 238 -20.54 -18.88 11.20
CA GLU A 238 -19.62 -18.36 12.20
C GLU A 238 -18.63 -17.36 11.59
N LEU A 239 -18.12 -17.62 10.37
CA LEU A 239 -17.20 -16.74 9.67
C LEU A 239 -17.88 -15.41 9.33
N ASP A 240 -19.11 -15.42 8.83
CA ASP A 240 -19.84 -14.22 8.43
C ASP A 240 -20.32 -13.39 9.64
N SER A 241 -20.49 -14.01 10.82
CA SER A 241 -20.86 -13.34 12.07
C SER A 241 -19.69 -12.64 12.76
N ALA A 242 -18.47 -13.12 12.57
CA ALA A 242 -17.24 -12.59 13.19
C ALA A 242 -16.13 -12.48 12.15
N THR A 243 -16.27 -11.50 11.27
CA THR A 243 -15.34 -11.25 10.17
C THR A 243 -14.60 -9.94 10.32
N GLY A 244 -13.54 -9.82 9.53
CA GLY A 244 -12.79 -8.60 9.39
C GLY A 244 -11.61 -8.47 10.33
N TRP A 245 -11.06 -7.28 10.29
CA TRP A 245 -9.83 -6.95 11.00
C TRP A 245 -9.87 -7.25 12.50
N ALA A 246 -10.91 -6.81 13.20
CA ALA A 246 -11.01 -7.02 14.65
C ALA A 246 -10.99 -8.51 15.01
N ALA A 247 -11.74 -9.32 14.25
CA ALA A 247 -11.83 -10.76 14.51
C ALA A 247 -10.48 -11.48 14.35
N VAL A 248 -9.67 -11.12 13.34
CA VAL A 248 -8.35 -11.73 13.16
C VAL A 248 -7.37 -11.27 14.23
N ILE A 249 -7.41 -10.01 14.64
CA ILE A 249 -6.55 -9.50 15.71
C ILE A 249 -6.90 -10.14 17.06
N ASP A 250 -8.18 -10.37 17.34
CA ASP A 250 -8.64 -11.04 18.56
C ASP A 250 -8.37 -12.56 18.55
N ALA A 251 -8.25 -13.16 17.36
CA ALA A 251 -7.94 -14.57 17.19
C ALA A 251 -6.45 -14.92 17.36
N GLU A 252 -5.56 -13.92 17.54
CA GLU A 252 -4.14 -14.17 17.77
C GLU A 252 -3.89 -14.96 19.06
N PRO A 253 -3.30 -16.18 19.00
CA PRO A 253 -3.18 -17.04 20.17
C PRO A 253 -2.15 -16.58 21.19
N SER A 254 -1.12 -15.86 20.77
CA SER A 254 0.01 -15.43 21.61
C SER A 254 -0.26 -14.16 22.44
N LEU A 255 -1.53 -13.79 22.62
CA LEU A 255 -1.99 -12.73 23.52
C LEU A 255 -1.35 -11.35 23.31
N GLY A 256 -1.12 -10.97 22.04
CA GLY A 256 -0.87 -9.58 21.72
C GLY A 256 0.57 -9.14 21.94
N ARG A 257 1.52 -9.75 21.24
CA ARG A 257 2.89 -9.25 21.21
C ARG A 257 2.89 -7.80 20.72
N GLU A 258 3.05 -6.86 21.65
CA GLU A 258 3.27 -5.46 21.36
C GLU A 258 4.71 -5.24 20.87
N LEU A 259 4.87 -4.43 19.83
CA LEU A 259 6.16 -4.06 19.28
C LEU A 259 6.67 -2.78 19.94
N SER A 260 7.97 -2.72 20.22
CA SER A 260 8.64 -1.46 20.57
C SER A 260 8.65 -0.52 19.36
N GLU A 261 8.94 0.78 19.59
CA GLU A 261 9.05 1.77 18.51
C GLU A 261 10.07 1.36 17.44
N GLU A 262 11.20 0.78 17.85
CA GLU A 262 12.25 0.28 16.96
C GLU A 262 11.78 -0.93 16.15
N GLU A 263 11.10 -1.89 16.82
CA GLU A 263 10.51 -3.06 16.15
C GLU A 263 9.41 -2.65 15.15
N VAL A 264 8.64 -1.61 15.45
CA VAL A 264 7.65 -1.06 14.49
C VAL A 264 8.36 -0.48 13.27
N ASP A 265 9.43 0.30 13.46
CA ASP A 265 10.21 0.86 12.35
C ASP A 265 10.83 -0.26 11.48
N GLU A 266 11.42 -1.30 12.11
CA GLU A 266 11.96 -2.48 11.42
C GLU A 266 10.87 -3.24 10.64
N ALA A 267 9.72 -3.46 11.26
CA ALA A 267 8.60 -4.17 10.65
C ALA A 267 8.01 -3.39 9.46
N LEU A 268 7.82 -2.07 9.59
CA LEU A 268 7.33 -1.23 8.48
C LEU A 268 8.35 -1.11 7.34
N ALA A 269 9.66 -1.09 7.66
CA ALA A 269 10.70 -1.18 6.65
C ALA A 269 10.63 -2.52 5.88
N ALA A 270 10.38 -3.64 6.58
CA ALA A 270 10.17 -4.94 5.95
C ALA A 270 8.90 -4.97 5.07
N VAL A 271 7.81 -4.33 5.51
CA VAL A 271 6.59 -4.13 4.69
C VAL A 271 6.87 -3.33 3.42
N GLY A 272 7.70 -2.27 3.51
CA GLY A 272 8.14 -1.49 2.35
C GLY A 272 8.91 -2.35 1.34
N VAL A 273 9.89 -3.12 1.81
CA VAL A 273 10.66 -4.06 0.97
C VAL A 273 9.73 -5.09 0.31
N PHE A 274 8.76 -5.63 1.06
CA PHE A 274 7.75 -6.54 0.52
C PHE A 274 6.99 -5.92 -0.67
N ALA A 275 6.55 -4.67 -0.56
CA ALA A 275 5.86 -3.98 -1.64
C ALA A 275 6.77 -3.81 -2.89
N GLU A 276 8.06 -3.57 -2.68
CA GLU A 276 9.05 -3.37 -3.75
C GLU A 276 9.42 -4.66 -4.49
N LEU A 277 9.31 -5.83 -3.85
CA LEU A 277 9.59 -7.14 -4.49
C LEU A 277 8.74 -7.37 -5.73
N LYS A 278 7.66 -6.63 -5.90
CA LYS A 278 6.79 -6.71 -7.06
C LYS A 278 7.46 -6.30 -8.37
N SER A 279 8.45 -5.39 -8.34
CA SER A 279 9.15 -4.92 -9.55
C SER A 279 10.63 -4.65 -9.27
N PRO A 280 11.54 -5.09 -10.14
CA PRO A 280 12.98 -4.82 -10.00
C PRO A 280 13.31 -3.32 -10.08
N TRP A 281 12.40 -2.51 -10.60
CA TRP A 281 12.57 -1.06 -10.78
C TRP A 281 12.29 -0.24 -9.51
N THR A 282 11.82 -0.88 -8.45
CA THR A 282 11.42 -0.21 -7.19
C THR A 282 12.28 -0.62 -6.00
N MET A 283 13.18 -1.58 -6.19
CA MET A 283 14.02 -2.09 -5.11
C MET A 283 14.87 -0.97 -4.47
N GLY A 284 14.70 -0.79 -3.16
CA GLY A 284 15.43 0.19 -2.35
C GLY A 284 14.84 1.60 -2.37
N HIS A 285 13.73 1.84 -3.06
CA HIS A 285 13.08 3.15 -3.16
C HIS A 285 12.62 3.66 -1.79
N ALA A 286 11.83 2.87 -1.07
CA ALA A 286 11.31 3.25 0.25
C ALA A 286 12.43 3.53 1.27
N ALA A 287 13.49 2.72 1.24
CA ALA A 287 14.67 2.95 2.07
C ALA A 287 15.39 4.25 1.71
N GLY A 288 15.52 4.57 0.41
CA GLY A 288 16.09 5.83 -0.07
C GLY A 288 15.27 7.05 0.34
N VAL A 289 13.95 6.98 0.21
CA VAL A 289 13.03 8.03 0.67
C VAL A 289 13.12 8.20 2.19
N ALA A 290 13.15 7.10 2.96
CA ALA A 290 13.27 7.12 4.41
C ALA A 290 14.60 7.74 4.86
N ALA A 291 15.70 7.42 4.20
CA ALA A 291 17.01 8.01 4.48
C ALA A 291 17.03 9.53 4.24
N LEU A 292 16.45 10.00 3.14
CA LEU A 292 16.32 11.43 2.86
C LEU A 292 15.44 12.13 3.92
N CYS A 293 14.29 11.55 4.26
CA CYS A 293 13.40 12.08 5.29
C CYS A 293 14.11 12.16 6.65
N ALA A 294 14.82 11.10 7.06
CA ALA A 294 15.56 11.08 8.32
C ALA A 294 16.64 12.16 8.39
N ALA A 295 17.38 12.37 7.30
CA ALA A 295 18.46 13.37 7.24
C ALA A 295 17.97 14.83 7.37
N VAL A 296 16.68 15.10 7.12
CA VAL A 296 16.14 16.47 7.14
C VAL A 296 15.28 16.79 8.36
N ILE A 297 14.89 15.80 9.15
CA ILE A 297 13.98 15.96 10.31
C ILE A 297 14.46 17.07 11.25
N ASP A 298 15.73 17.01 11.68
CA ASP A 298 16.30 17.98 12.62
C ASP A 298 16.45 19.38 12.00
N GLU A 299 16.72 19.44 10.70
CA GLU A 299 16.89 20.70 9.98
C GLU A 299 15.57 21.47 9.83
N VAL A 300 14.47 20.75 9.59
CA VAL A 300 13.14 21.35 9.36
C VAL A 300 12.45 21.68 10.69
N GLY A 301 12.90 21.09 11.79
CA GLY A 301 12.34 21.34 13.13
C GLY A 301 10.94 20.75 13.29
N LEU A 302 10.69 19.55 12.74
CA LEU A 302 9.47 18.81 13.01
C LEU A 302 9.39 18.43 14.50
N ALA A 303 8.19 18.48 15.06
CA ALA A 303 7.95 17.93 16.39
C ALA A 303 8.23 16.42 16.42
N ALA A 304 8.73 15.88 17.53
CA ALA A 304 9.11 14.48 17.64
C ALA A 304 8.02 13.49 17.18
N PRO A 305 6.72 13.69 17.47
CA PRO A 305 5.66 12.82 16.97
C PRO A 305 5.51 12.88 15.43
N GLU A 306 5.63 14.06 14.83
CA GLU A 306 5.57 14.23 13.37
C GLU A 306 6.78 13.61 12.68
N ALA A 307 7.96 13.73 13.28
CA ALA A 307 9.20 13.13 12.81
C ALA A 307 9.11 11.59 12.79
N ALA A 308 8.62 11.00 13.89
CA ALA A 308 8.38 9.56 13.98
C ALA A 308 7.35 9.09 12.93
N LEU A 309 6.27 9.85 12.74
CA LEU A 309 5.24 9.56 11.76
C LEU A 309 5.80 9.63 10.33
N LEU A 310 6.61 10.66 10.01
CA LEU A 310 7.24 10.81 8.69
C LEU A 310 8.16 9.64 8.38
N ARG A 311 8.99 9.21 9.34
CA ARG A 311 9.88 8.05 9.17
C ARG A 311 9.10 6.79 8.86
N LYS A 312 8.04 6.49 9.63
CA LYS A 312 7.17 5.32 9.40
C LYS A 312 6.45 5.40 8.06
N ALA A 313 5.89 6.56 7.71
CA ALA A 313 5.17 6.75 6.45
C ALA A 313 6.10 6.61 5.22
N SER A 314 7.36 7.02 5.32
CA SER A 314 8.31 6.90 4.21
C SER A 314 8.62 5.45 3.83
N TYR A 315 8.52 4.48 4.75
CA TYR A 315 8.66 3.07 4.42
C TYR A 315 7.46 2.49 3.66
N VAL A 316 6.25 2.97 3.93
CA VAL A 316 5.01 2.31 3.47
C VAL A 316 4.15 3.16 2.53
N HIS A 317 4.66 4.33 2.09
CA HIS A 317 3.89 5.23 1.22
C HIS A 317 3.42 4.57 -0.07
N ASP A 318 4.22 3.68 -0.61
CA ASP A 318 4.01 2.97 -1.88
C ASP A 318 3.38 1.57 -1.72
N LEU A 319 2.95 1.17 -0.50
CA LEU A 319 2.37 -0.16 -0.24
C LEU A 319 1.21 -0.50 -1.19
N GLY A 320 0.39 0.48 -1.55
CA GLY A 320 -0.74 0.32 -2.46
C GLY A 320 -0.39 0.00 -3.91
N ARG A 321 0.90 0.08 -4.29
CA ARG A 321 1.38 -0.39 -5.61
C ARG A 321 1.07 -1.86 -5.85
N LEU A 322 0.92 -2.64 -4.79
CA LEU A 322 0.53 -4.04 -4.86
C LEU A 322 -0.79 -4.25 -5.61
N GLY A 323 -1.73 -3.33 -5.49
CA GLY A 323 -3.04 -3.37 -6.15
C GLY A 323 -3.06 -2.91 -7.62
N VAL A 324 -1.91 -2.59 -8.21
CA VAL A 324 -1.81 -2.16 -9.61
C VAL A 324 -0.91 -3.13 -10.38
N SER A 325 -1.38 -3.61 -11.52
CA SER A 325 -0.65 -4.61 -12.33
C SER A 325 0.72 -4.11 -12.81
N ASN A 326 1.71 -5.01 -12.82
CA ASN A 326 3.02 -4.74 -13.38
C ASN A 326 2.98 -4.51 -14.89
N ALA A 327 1.97 -4.99 -15.60
CA ALA A 327 1.75 -4.63 -17.00
C ALA A 327 1.60 -3.10 -17.19
N ILE A 328 1.16 -2.39 -16.14
CA ILE A 328 1.05 -0.92 -16.13
C ILE A 328 2.34 -0.30 -15.57
N TRP A 329 2.82 -0.75 -14.39
CA TRP A 329 4.00 -0.19 -13.76
C TRP A 329 5.26 -0.32 -14.61
N ASP A 330 5.44 -1.46 -15.28
CA ASP A 330 6.65 -1.79 -16.04
C ASP A 330 6.50 -1.50 -17.54
N LYS A 331 5.45 -0.79 -17.94
CA LYS A 331 5.20 -0.39 -19.32
C LYS A 331 6.26 0.60 -19.81
N ARG A 332 6.92 0.28 -20.92
CA ARG A 332 7.95 1.14 -21.51
C ARG A 332 7.40 2.33 -22.29
N GLY A 333 6.14 2.25 -22.74
CA GLY A 333 5.45 3.29 -23.49
C GLY A 333 4.56 4.18 -22.62
N PRO A 334 3.87 5.18 -23.21
CA PRO A 334 2.95 6.03 -22.50
C PRO A 334 1.78 5.22 -21.92
N LEU A 335 1.32 5.62 -20.75
CA LEU A 335 0.11 5.06 -20.13
C LEU A 335 -1.14 5.63 -20.80
N SER A 336 -2.15 4.79 -21.00
CA SER A 336 -3.48 5.25 -21.38
C SER A 336 -4.16 6.00 -20.21
N PRO A 337 -5.20 6.78 -20.45
CA PRO A 337 -5.93 7.46 -19.37
C PRO A 337 -6.42 6.52 -18.28
N SER A 338 -6.93 5.34 -18.64
CA SER A 338 -7.38 4.34 -17.66
C SER A 338 -6.24 3.72 -16.85
N GLU A 339 -5.05 3.54 -17.44
CA GLU A 339 -3.86 3.09 -16.72
C GLU A 339 -3.34 4.16 -15.76
N VAL A 340 -3.37 5.44 -16.17
CA VAL A 340 -3.03 6.57 -15.29
C VAL A 340 -3.93 6.60 -14.06
N GLU A 341 -5.25 6.44 -14.23
CA GLU A 341 -6.19 6.40 -13.09
C GLU A 341 -5.91 5.22 -12.17
N ARG A 342 -5.53 4.05 -12.70
CA ARG A 342 -5.12 2.91 -11.87
C ARG A 342 -3.84 3.20 -11.08
N VAL A 343 -2.85 3.83 -11.70
CA VAL A 343 -1.63 4.27 -11.00
C VAL A 343 -1.97 5.23 -9.88
N ARG A 344 -2.87 6.20 -10.12
CA ARG A 344 -3.27 7.20 -9.12
C ARG A 344 -4.01 6.64 -7.90
N LEU A 345 -4.46 5.39 -7.97
CA LEU A 345 -5.11 4.73 -6.84
C LEU A 345 -4.14 4.25 -5.74
N HIS A 346 -2.84 4.08 -6.04
CA HIS A 346 -1.93 3.45 -5.07
C HIS A 346 -1.79 4.21 -3.74
N PRO A 347 -1.77 5.57 -3.67
CA PRO A 347 -1.70 6.24 -2.38
C PRO A 347 -2.96 6.00 -1.53
N TYR A 348 -4.13 5.98 -2.18
CA TYR A 348 -5.39 5.64 -1.53
C TYR A 348 -5.40 4.19 -1.02
N LEU A 349 -4.87 3.25 -1.80
CA LEU A 349 -4.76 1.84 -1.38
C LEU A 349 -3.80 1.67 -0.20
N SER A 350 -2.68 2.40 -0.17
CA SER A 350 -1.76 2.44 0.99
C SER A 350 -2.50 2.91 2.24
N GLU A 351 -3.20 4.06 2.16
CA GLU A 351 -3.96 4.59 3.29
C GLU A 351 -5.06 3.62 3.73
N ARG A 352 -5.81 3.05 2.78
CA ARG A 352 -6.89 2.12 3.10
C ARG A 352 -6.40 0.90 3.87
N MET A 353 -5.30 0.28 3.47
CA MET A 353 -4.72 -0.86 4.19
C MET A 353 -4.29 -0.47 5.60
N LEU A 354 -3.57 0.65 5.75
CA LEU A 354 -3.09 1.13 7.05
C LEU A 354 -4.24 1.57 7.97
N SER A 355 -5.38 2.00 7.42
CA SER A 355 -6.55 2.46 8.19
C SER A 355 -7.32 1.34 8.90
N PHE A 356 -7.05 0.07 8.60
CA PHE A 356 -7.64 -1.05 9.34
C PHE A 356 -7.15 -1.10 10.80
N SER A 357 -5.92 -0.69 11.06
CA SER A 357 -5.37 -0.54 12.41
C SER A 357 -5.47 0.91 12.86
N SER A 358 -6.05 1.15 14.03
CA SER A 358 -6.08 2.49 14.65
C SER A 358 -4.69 3.04 14.95
N ALA A 359 -3.73 2.16 15.24
CA ALA A 359 -2.33 2.51 15.50
C ALA A 359 -1.57 2.90 14.22
N LEU A 360 -1.88 2.26 13.07
CA LEU A 360 -1.25 2.52 11.78
C LEU A 360 -1.97 3.60 10.94
N ALA A 361 -3.23 3.89 11.23
CA ALA A 361 -4.05 4.86 10.49
C ALA A 361 -3.40 6.26 10.34
N PRO A 362 -2.74 6.84 11.38
CA PRO A 362 -2.04 8.11 11.22
C PRO A 362 -0.90 8.06 10.19
N ILE A 363 -0.22 6.90 10.07
CA ILE A 363 0.85 6.67 9.08
C ILE A 363 0.24 6.69 7.67
N GLY A 364 -0.90 6.02 7.48
CA GLY A 364 -1.64 6.03 6.22
C GLY A 364 -2.11 7.41 5.81
N ALA A 365 -2.63 8.20 6.77
CA ALA A 365 -3.10 9.57 6.54
C ALA A 365 -1.97 10.52 6.10
N LEU A 366 -0.73 10.26 6.49
CA LEU A 366 0.44 10.99 6.00
C LEU A 366 0.89 10.42 4.64
N ALA A 367 1.03 9.10 4.53
CA ALA A 367 1.52 8.42 3.34
C ALA A 367 0.69 8.75 2.09
N VAL A 368 -0.64 8.84 2.20
CA VAL A 368 -1.53 9.13 1.06
C VAL A 368 -1.22 10.46 0.36
N GLN A 369 -0.53 11.40 1.02
CA GLN A 369 -0.27 12.74 0.53
C GLN A 369 1.02 12.87 -0.31
N HIS A 370 1.83 11.82 -0.49
CA HIS A 370 3.15 11.92 -1.16
C HIS A 370 3.07 12.37 -2.64
N HIS A 371 1.92 12.19 -3.29
CA HIS A 371 1.66 12.69 -4.64
C HIS A 371 0.77 13.94 -4.68
N GLU A 372 0.41 14.54 -3.54
CA GLU A 372 -0.24 15.84 -3.53
C GLU A 372 0.74 16.95 -3.93
N ARG A 373 0.23 18.03 -4.50
CA ARG A 373 1.01 19.16 -4.99
C ARG A 373 0.43 20.47 -4.49
N LEU A 374 1.28 21.43 -4.14
CA LEU A 374 0.84 22.70 -3.51
C LEU A 374 -0.14 23.50 -4.38
N ASP A 375 -0.08 23.35 -5.70
CA ASP A 375 -0.98 23.99 -6.65
C ASP A 375 -2.34 23.28 -6.81
N GLY A 376 -2.52 22.11 -6.18
CA GLY A 376 -3.72 21.28 -6.28
C GLY A 376 -3.75 20.35 -7.49
N SER A 377 -2.67 20.26 -8.27
CA SER A 377 -2.57 19.35 -9.43
C SER A 377 -2.26 17.91 -9.05
N GLY A 378 -1.99 17.64 -7.76
CA GLY A 378 -1.67 16.34 -7.21
C GLY A 378 -2.86 15.40 -7.10
N TYR A 379 -2.62 14.23 -6.55
CA TYR A 379 -3.62 13.18 -6.31
C TYR A 379 -3.32 12.41 -5.02
N PRO A 380 -4.26 11.66 -4.45
CA PRO A 380 -5.59 11.31 -4.96
C PRO A 380 -6.69 12.34 -4.60
N ARG A 381 -6.43 13.31 -3.72
CA ARG A 381 -7.43 14.22 -3.17
C ARG A 381 -7.39 15.62 -3.78
N GLY A 382 -6.32 15.98 -4.48
CA GLY A 382 -6.10 17.32 -5.02
C GLY A 382 -5.96 18.38 -3.93
N LEU A 383 -5.28 18.02 -2.82
CA LEU A 383 -5.00 18.94 -1.73
C LEU A 383 -4.08 20.07 -2.21
N SER A 384 -4.24 21.28 -1.65
CA SER A 384 -3.44 22.43 -2.06
C SER A 384 -2.96 23.26 -0.86
N GLY A 385 -1.81 23.90 -1.04
CA GLY A 385 -1.28 24.88 -0.10
C GLY A 385 -1.22 24.36 1.34
N GLY A 386 -1.88 25.09 2.28
CA GLY A 386 -1.88 24.76 3.70
C GLY A 386 -2.62 23.48 4.10
N MET A 387 -3.33 22.82 3.17
CA MET A 387 -3.98 21.53 3.42
C MET A 387 -2.98 20.37 3.46
N ILE A 388 -1.82 20.50 2.82
CA ILE A 388 -0.73 19.53 2.84
C ILE A 388 0.15 19.80 4.04
N THR A 389 0.30 18.81 4.94
CA THR A 389 1.08 18.97 6.17
C THR A 389 2.57 19.15 5.89
N PRO A 390 3.36 19.80 6.79
CA PRO A 390 4.80 19.94 6.60
C PRO A 390 5.52 18.60 6.38
N ALA A 391 5.17 17.58 7.14
CA ALA A 391 5.72 16.23 6.98
C ALA A 391 5.39 15.63 5.61
N ALA A 392 4.16 15.82 5.10
CA ALA A 392 3.77 15.35 3.77
C ALA A 392 4.51 16.09 2.64
N ARG A 393 4.80 17.37 2.79
CA ARG A 393 5.61 18.13 1.82
C ARG A 393 7.04 17.61 1.73
N LEU A 394 7.61 17.21 2.89
CA LEU A 394 8.92 16.57 2.94
C LEU A 394 8.92 15.20 2.26
N LEU A 395 7.93 14.38 2.59
CA LEU A 395 7.75 13.07 1.96
C LEU A 395 7.64 13.20 0.43
N ALA A 396 6.79 14.12 -0.05
CA ALA A 396 6.61 14.38 -1.49
C ALA A 396 7.91 14.84 -2.18
N ALA A 397 8.69 15.70 -1.54
CA ALA A 397 9.98 16.16 -2.10
C ALA A 397 11.02 15.04 -2.11
N ALA A 398 11.09 14.21 -1.06
CA ALA A 398 12.00 13.08 -0.94
C ALA A 398 11.66 12.00 -1.98
N ASP A 399 10.37 11.64 -2.12
CA ASP A 399 9.89 10.70 -3.11
C ASP A 399 10.24 11.14 -4.55
N VAL A 400 9.94 12.38 -4.91
CA VAL A 400 10.26 12.92 -6.24
C VAL A 400 11.77 12.85 -6.52
N TYR A 401 12.62 13.28 -5.58
CA TYR A 401 14.06 13.26 -5.78
C TYR A 401 14.57 11.82 -5.91
N GLN A 402 14.17 10.92 -5.00
CA GLN A 402 14.59 9.51 -5.01
C GLN A 402 14.17 8.83 -6.31
N ALA A 403 12.89 8.98 -6.71
CA ALA A 403 12.37 8.40 -7.95
C ALA A 403 13.11 8.89 -9.21
N LEU A 404 13.62 10.12 -9.23
CA LEU A 404 14.40 10.65 -10.35
C LEU A 404 15.79 10.00 -10.46
N THR A 405 16.42 9.68 -9.35
CA THR A 405 17.75 9.08 -9.29
C THR A 405 17.76 7.57 -9.57
N GLU A 406 16.59 6.96 -9.72
CA GLU A 406 16.43 5.54 -9.98
C GLU A 406 16.06 5.26 -11.46
N PRO A 407 16.48 4.11 -12.02
CA PRO A 407 16.02 3.69 -13.33
C PRO A 407 14.53 3.33 -13.28
N ARG A 408 13.83 3.56 -14.38
CA ARG A 408 12.44 3.17 -14.57
C ARG A 408 12.28 2.46 -15.93
N PRO A 409 11.24 1.66 -16.15
CA PRO A 409 11.07 0.90 -17.40
C PRO A 409 11.17 1.75 -18.67
N HIS A 410 10.76 3.02 -18.58
CA HIS A 410 10.67 3.97 -19.69
C HIS A 410 11.82 4.99 -19.73
N ARG A 411 12.73 5.01 -18.74
CA ARG A 411 13.89 5.92 -18.69
C ARG A 411 15.03 5.38 -17.84
N PRO A 412 16.29 5.71 -18.14
CA PRO A 412 17.40 5.49 -17.22
C PRO A 412 17.27 6.38 -15.97
N ALA A 413 18.08 6.09 -14.94
CA ALA A 413 18.28 6.98 -13.82
C ALA A 413 18.79 8.35 -14.32
N ARG A 414 18.30 9.42 -13.71
CA ARG A 414 18.85 10.76 -13.92
C ARG A 414 20.13 10.92 -13.12
N THR A 415 21.01 11.78 -13.57
CA THR A 415 22.14 12.20 -12.73
C THR A 415 21.60 12.97 -11.52
N ARG A 416 22.42 13.07 -10.48
CA ARG A 416 22.02 13.80 -9.26
C ARG A 416 21.73 15.27 -9.56
N GLU A 417 22.49 15.89 -10.45
CA GLU A 417 22.32 17.27 -10.91
C GLU A 417 21.02 17.45 -11.68
N GLU A 418 20.72 16.57 -12.66
CA GLU A 418 19.45 16.60 -13.39
C GLU A 418 18.24 16.43 -12.46
N ALA A 419 18.35 15.52 -11.49
CA ALA A 419 17.28 15.32 -10.48
C ALA A 419 17.06 16.59 -9.65
N ALA A 420 18.15 17.25 -9.21
CA ALA A 420 18.06 18.49 -8.46
C ALA A 420 17.45 19.64 -9.30
N ASP A 421 17.79 19.73 -10.59
CA ASP A 421 17.24 20.75 -11.46
C ASP A 421 15.73 20.54 -11.71
N ILE A 422 15.29 19.28 -11.86
CA ILE A 422 13.86 18.96 -11.95
C ILE A 422 13.12 19.34 -10.66
N VAL A 423 13.67 18.99 -9.47
CA VAL A 423 13.07 19.39 -8.19
C VAL A 423 12.97 20.90 -8.06
N ARG A 424 13.99 21.65 -8.49
CA ARG A 424 13.96 23.14 -8.50
C ARG A 424 12.89 23.68 -9.45
N ALA A 425 12.70 23.03 -10.61
CA ALA A 425 11.65 23.38 -11.54
C ALA A 425 10.26 23.16 -10.93
N GLU A 426 10.01 22.01 -10.27
CA GLU A 426 8.78 21.72 -9.55
C GLU A 426 8.47 22.79 -8.46
N VAL A 427 9.49 23.26 -7.75
CA VAL A 427 9.37 24.37 -6.80
C VAL A 427 9.01 25.68 -7.50
N SER A 428 9.69 26.02 -8.61
CA SER A 428 9.45 27.27 -9.36
C SER A 428 8.05 27.33 -9.97
N GLU A 429 7.48 26.19 -10.32
CA GLU A 429 6.13 26.02 -10.83
C GLU A 429 5.06 25.94 -9.73
N GLY A 430 5.47 25.97 -8.45
CA GLY A 430 4.57 25.98 -7.30
C GLY A 430 3.99 24.60 -6.94
N ARG A 431 4.56 23.50 -7.44
CA ARG A 431 4.11 22.12 -7.14
C ARG A 431 4.73 21.58 -5.88
N LEU A 432 6.02 21.80 -5.65
CA LEU A 432 6.71 21.39 -4.42
C LEU A 432 6.98 22.57 -3.48
N ASP A 433 7.02 22.26 -2.19
CA ASP A 433 7.39 23.23 -1.15
C ASP A 433 8.88 23.58 -1.23
N SER A 434 9.19 24.88 -1.22
CA SER A 434 10.57 25.37 -1.39
C SER A 434 11.49 24.99 -0.24
N ASP A 435 10.98 24.96 0.98
CA ASP A 435 11.78 24.68 2.17
C ASP A 435 12.00 23.17 2.32
N ALA A 436 10.96 22.36 2.06
CA ALA A 436 11.04 20.90 2.02
C ALA A 436 12.00 20.42 0.92
N ALA A 437 11.82 20.92 -0.31
CA ALA A 437 12.70 20.58 -1.43
C ALA A 437 14.15 21.02 -1.19
N GLY A 438 14.33 22.21 -0.62
CA GLY A 438 15.66 22.72 -0.27
C GLY A 438 16.36 21.85 0.78
N ALA A 439 15.64 21.38 1.80
CA ALA A 439 16.19 20.48 2.81
C ALA A 439 16.59 19.13 2.21
N VAL A 440 15.72 18.52 1.40
CA VAL A 440 15.99 17.25 0.69
C VAL A 440 17.21 17.37 -0.24
N LEU A 441 17.30 18.45 -1.02
CA LEU A 441 18.46 18.67 -1.88
C LEU A 441 19.77 18.83 -1.11
N ARG A 442 19.76 19.50 0.05
CA ARG A 442 20.95 19.58 0.93
C ARG A 442 21.32 18.21 1.49
N ALA A 443 20.34 17.44 1.97
CA ALA A 443 20.56 16.07 2.45
C ALA A 443 21.16 15.18 1.36
N ALA A 444 20.75 15.40 0.11
CA ALA A 444 21.31 14.74 -1.07
C ALA A 444 22.70 15.29 -1.49
N GLY A 445 23.25 16.30 -0.77
CA GLY A 445 24.58 16.85 -1.00
C GLY A 445 24.64 17.98 -2.04
N HIS A 446 23.50 18.54 -2.44
CA HIS A 446 23.48 19.70 -3.36
C HIS A 446 23.67 21.01 -2.62
N PRO A 447 24.42 21.98 -3.19
CA PRO A 447 24.55 23.31 -2.63
C PRO A 447 23.23 24.08 -2.77
N VAL A 448 22.49 24.17 -1.69
CA VAL A 448 21.27 25.00 -1.60
C VAL A 448 21.44 25.95 -0.41
N PRO A 449 21.36 27.27 -0.62
CA PRO A 449 21.44 28.22 0.48
C PRO A 449 20.36 27.94 1.52
N ARG A 450 20.74 27.87 2.81
CA ARG A 450 19.75 27.87 3.87
C ARG A 450 19.04 29.21 3.88
N ARG A 451 17.73 29.20 3.71
CA ARG A 451 16.91 30.38 3.95
C ARG A 451 17.05 30.73 5.44
N ARG A 452 17.71 31.85 5.77
CA ARG A 452 17.69 32.36 7.14
C ARG A 452 16.25 32.76 7.45
N GLN A 453 15.55 31.93 8.18
CA GLN A 453 14.23 32.28 8.73
C GLN A 453 14.44 33.26 9.86
N GLY A 454 13.86 34.44 9.74
CA GLY A 454 13.73 35.39 10.84
C GLY A 454 12.67 34.93 11.86
N PRO A 455 12.39 35.73 12.89
CA PRO A 455 11.38 35.43 13.90
C PRO A 455 10.03 35.06 13.24
N MET A 456 9.36 34.04 13.74
CA MET A 456 8.06 33.55 13.23
C MET A 456 8.07 33.01 11.79
N GLY A 457 9.18 32.50 11.28
CA GLY A 457 9.29 31.95 9.93
C GLY A 457 9.34 32.99 8.81
N LEU A 458 9.44 34.25 9.15
CA LEU A 458 9.50 35.35 8.18
C LEU A 458 10.91 35.49 7.60
N THR A 459 11.00 35.77 6.31
CA THR A 459 12.27 36.18 5.68
C THR A 459 12.74 37.53 6.21
N ALA A 460 14.04 37.79 6.16
CA ALA A 460 14.59 39.07 6.54
C ALA A 460 13.86 40.24 5.86
N ARG A 461 13.41 40.04 4.60
CA ARG A 461 12.68 41.04 3.84
C ARG A 461 11.25 41.23 4.33
N GLU A 462 10.56 40.14 4.69
CA GLU A 462 9.22 40.23 5.31
C GLU A 462 9.25 40.87 6.69
N VAL A 463 10.29 40.60 7.50
CA VAL A 463 10.50 41.28 8.76
C VAL A 463 10.74 42.77 8.55
N GLU A 464 11.50 43.16 7.53
CA GLU A 464 11.74 44.55 7.15
C GLU A 464 10.45 45.26 6.71
N VAL A 465 9.64 44.62 5.88
CA VAL A 465 8.30 45.08 5.47
C VAL A 465 7.40 45.26 6.71
N LEU A 466 7.35 44.26 7.61
CA LEU A 466 6.53 44.32 8.81
C LEU A 466 6.99 45.45 9.77
N ARG A 467 8.29 45.68 9.91
CA ARG A 467 8.81 46.78 10.70
C ARG A 467 8.38 48.14 10.14
N LEU A 468 8.36 48.30 8.82
CA LEU A 468 7.91 49.52 8.18
C LEU A 468 6.38 49.70 8.27
N LEU A 469 5.62 48.62 8.14
CA LEU A 469 4.17 48.63 8.42
C LEU A 469 3.86 49.01 9.87
N ALA A 470 4.58 48.44 10.83
CA ALA A 470 4.43 48.78 12.26
C ALA A 470 4.74 50.24 12.56
N ARG A 471 5.56 50.89 11.72
CA ARG A 471 5.84 52.34 11.80
C ARG A 471 4.79 53.20 11.09
N GLY A 472 3.74 52.59 10.53
CA GLY A 472 2.63 53.28 9.88
C GLY A 472 2.87 53.71 8.43
N LEU A 473 3.91 53.17 7.77
CA LEU A 473 4.19 53.53 6.37
C LEU A 473 3.18 52.83 5.45
N SER A 474 2.73 53.57 4.44
CA SER A 474 1.87 53.01 3.38
C SER A 474 2.62 52.07 2.43
N ASN A 475 1.91 51.18 1.76
CA ASN A 475 2.50 50.25 0.80
C ASN A 475 3.32 50.96 -0.32
N LYS A 476 2.96 52.18 -0.71
CA LYS A 476 3.73 52.97 -1.67
C LYS A 476 5.05 53.48 -1.10
N GLU A 477 5.06 53.88 0.16
CA GLU A 477 6.26 54.32 0.85
C GLU A 477 7.21 53.18 1.11
N ILE A 478 6.68 52.01 1.56
CA ILE A 478 7.45 50.79 1.75
C ILE A 478 8.06 50.34 0.42
N ALA A 479 7.28 50.35 -0.66
CA ALA A 479 7.74 49.95 -1.99
C ALA A 479 8.89 50.87 -2.48
N ARG A 480 8.80 52.16 -2.18
CA ARG A 480 9.80 53.17 -2.55
C ARG A 480 11.07 52.99 -1.71
N GLN A 481 10.94 52.79 -0.39
CA GLN A 481 12.04 52.60 0.52
C GLN A 481 12.80 51.29 0.32
N LEU A 482 12.08 50.24 -0.04
CA LEU A 482 12.65 48.92 -0.24
C LEU A 482 12.98 48.60 -1.72
N VAL A 483 12.75 49.55 -2.65
CA VAL A 483 12.99 49.39 -4.08
C VAL A 483 12.28 48.14 -4.64
N ILE A 484 10.98 47.93 -4.28
CA ILE A 484 10.14 46.82 -4.75
C ILE A 484 8.88 47.34 -5.43
N SER A 485 8.21 46.47 -6.22
CA SER A 485 6.94 46.84 -6.82
C SER A 485 5.86 47.10 -5.77
N PRO A 486 5.07 48.21 -5.91
CA PRO A 486 4.01 48.54 -4.95
C PRO A 486 2.75 47.63 -5.09
N ARG A 487 2.73 46.72 -6.04
CA ARG A 487 1.67 45.70 -6.17
C ARG A 487 2.00 44.47 -5.34
N PRO A 488 1.26 44.20 -4.25
CA PRO A 488 1.42 42.94 -3.56
C PRO A 488 0.99 41.80 -4.49
N ARG A 489 1.84 40.81 -4.75
CA ARG A 489 1.38 39.50 -5.21
C ARG A 489 0.45 38.97 -4.14
N ALA A 490 -0.78 38.61 -4.50
CA ALA A 490 -1.86 38.22 -3.57
C ALA A 490 -1.48 37.08 -2.57
N ALA A 491 -0.37 36.39 -2.79
CA ALA A 491 0.17 35.37 -1.91
C ALA A 491 0.82 35.91 -0.62
N MET A 492 1.33 37.15 -0.60
CA MET A 492 2.09 37.70 0.53
C MET A 492 1.24 38.11 1.74
N TRP A 493 -0.09 38.23 1.56
CA TRP A 493 -0.99 38.73 2.61
C TRP A 493 -1.89 37.67 3.24
N ARG A 494 -1.87 36.43 2.74
CA ARG A 494 -2.75 35.37 3.25
C ARG A 494 -2.21 34.60 4.46
N THR A 495 -0.91 34.71 4.75
CA THR A 495 -0.24 33.91 5.79
C THR A 495 0.05 34.65 7.10
N SER A 496 -0.18 35.97 7.20
CA SER A 496 0.32 36.76 8.35
C SER A 496 -0.71 37.47 9.22
N MET A 497 -2.03 37.22 9.04
CA MET A 497 -3.02 37.78 10.00
C MET A 497 -4.08 36.73 10.36
N PRO A 498 -4.30 36.46 11.67
CA PRO A 498 -5.49 35.77 12.11
C PRO A 498 -6.72 36.65 11.79
N ARG A 499 -7.74 36.06 11.15
CA ARG A 499 -9.01 36.74 10.87
C ARG A 499 -9.62 37.23 12.18
N PRO A 500 -10.02 38.53 12.30
CA PRO A 500 -10.79 38.96 13.46
C PRO A 500 -12.14 38.25 13.46
N ALA A 501 -12.52 37.77 14.66
CA ALA A 501 -13.81 37.15 14.90
C ALA A 501 -14.96 38.10 14.49
N PRO A 502 -16.09 37.57 13.94
CA PRO A 502 -17.22 38.41 13.59
C PRO A 502 -17.83 39.03 14.85
N ARG A 503 -17.89 40.35 14.88
CA ARG A 503 -18.63 41.11 15.89
C ARG A 503 -20.12 40.82 15.72
N THR A 504 -20.70 40.13 16.68
CA THR A 504 -22.15 40.05 16.86
C THR A 504 -22.71 41.42 17.24
N GLY A 505 -23.33 42.08 16.29
CA GLY A 505 -24.10 43.30 16.47
C GLY A 505 -25.55 43.06 16.09
N ARG A 506 -26.39 42.85 17.08
CA ARG A 506 -27.86 42.92 16.95
C ARG A 506 -28.28 44.28 16.37
N ARG A 507 -29.08 44.28 15.31
CA ARG A 507 -30.18 45.25 15.14
C ARG A 507 -31.40 44.55 14.54
N GLN A 508 -32.48 44.64 15.30
CA GLN A 508 -33.84 44.36 14.89
C GLN A 508 -34.33 45.45 13.90
N ALA A 509 -35.12 45.11 12.92
CA ALA A 509 -36.50 45.58 12.82
C ALA A 509 -37.07 45.40 11.39
N CYS A 510 -38.29 44.93 11.40
CA CYS A 510 -39.44 45.17 10.51
C CYS A 510 -39.53 44.46 9.15
N SER A 511 -40.43 43.50 9.15
CA SER A 511 -41.30 43.11 8.00
C SER A 511 -42.23 44.29 7.60
N PRO A 512 -42.92 44.30 6.43
CA PRO A 512 -44.02 43.37 6.22
C PRO A 512 -44.33 42.92 4.77
N SER A 513 -45.00 41.75 4.70
CA SER A 513 -46.14 41.37 3.81
C SER A 513 -46.04 41.56 2.30
N SER A 514 -46.26 40.61 1.43
CA SER A 514 -47.50 39.90 1.17
C SER A 514 -47.44 39.16 -0.19
N THR A 515 -48.13 38.07 -0.22
CA THR A 515 -48.98 37.44 -1.27
C THR A 515 -48.30 36.68 -2.42
N ALA A 516 -48.36 35.39 -2.33
CA ALA A 516 -49.24 34.45 -3.03
C ALA A 516 -49.05 34.31 -4.54
N CYS A 517 -48.71 33.15 -5.01
CA CYS A 517 -49.49 32.26 -5.88
C CYS A 517 -48.64 31.12 -6.46
N SER A 518 -48.95 29.90 -6.04
CA SER A 518 -48.82 28.71 -6.89
C SER A 518 -49.93 28.74 -7.96
N PRO A 519 -49.94 27.97 -9.06
CA PRO A 519 -49.92 26.51 -8.98
C PRO A 519 -49.21 25.80 -10.20
N THR A 520 -48.90 24.55 -9.96
CA THR A 520 -48.80 23.44 -10.93
C THR A 520 -50.03 23.35 -11.87
N PRO A 521 -50.11 22.57 -13.00
CA PRO A 521 -49.54 21.23 -13.20
C PRO A 521 -49.24 20.75 -14.66
N THR A 522 -48.74 19.53 -14.72
CA THR A 522 -49.00 18.43 -15.69
C THR A 522 -48.35 18.43 -17.08
N ARG A 523 -47.66 17.36 -17.33
CA ARG A 523 -47.84 16.12 -18.11
C ARG A 523 -47.15 16.03 -19.49
N ARG A 524 -46.46 14.87 -19.64
CA ARG A 524 -46.35 13.95 -20.80
C ARG A 524 -45.57 14.43 -22.06
N LYS A 525 -44.49 13.81 -22.39
CA LYS A 525 -44.35 12.52 -23.10
C LYS A 525 -42.99 11.95 -22.82
#